data_3a4418995bcac1022a4e40e38a35ebf5
#
_entry.id   3a4418995bcac1022a4e40e38a35ebf5
#
_cell.length_a   1.000
_cell.length_b   1.000
_cell.length_c   1.000
_cell.angle_alpha   90.00
_cell.angle_beta   90.00
_cell.angle_gamma   90.00
#
_symmetry.space_group_name_H-M   'P 1'
#
loop_
_entity.id
_entity.type
_entity.pdbx_description
1 polymer ?
#
loop_
_entity_poly.entity_id
_entity_poly.type
_entity_poly.pdbx_seq_one_letter_code
_entity_poly.pdbx_strand_id
1 'polypeptide(L)'
;MSALAPRRDGVIGGPEELERVLWRLARELQERHPGGDRVTLCGIATRGVHLAARLAGLIEAQGGGSWLAVSLDTGPFRDDSPRVPGAAVQGPAALPAAGRAAIDQRVVVLVDDVLFHGRTARAALVALAGLGRPLAVELLVLVDRGHRELPLRATYVGRNLPTRVDERVRVRLRECDGEDSITLVREEPE
;
A
#
# COMPACT_ATOMS: atom_id res chain seq x y z
N MET A 1 -14.66 -32.10 0.97
CA MET A 1 -13.42 -31.40 1.33
C MET A 1 -12.52 -31.47 0.10
N SER A 2 -12.53 -30.41 -0.73
CA SER A 2 -11.68 -30.35 -1.93
C SER A 2 -10.28 -29.94 -1.50
N ALA A 3 -9.32 -30.87 -1.66
CA ALA A 3 -7.92 -30.58 -1.40
C ALA A 3 -7.45 -29.56 -2.46
N LEU A 4 -7.12 -28.33 -2.03
CA LEU A 4 -6.44 -27.39 -2.90
C LEU A 4 -5.11 -28.04 -3.33
N ALA A 5 -4.94 -28.18 -4.65
CA ALA A 5 -3.67 -28.64 -5.22
C ALA A 5 -2.51 -27.73 -4.76
N PRO A 6 -1.31 -28.28 -4.52
CA PRO A 6 -0.16 -27.49 -4.11
C PRO A 6 0.14 -26.43 -5.17
N ARG A 7 -0.06 -25.15 -4.85
CA ARG A 7 0.39 -24.05 -5.69
C ARG A 7 1.92 -24.01 -5.59
N ARG A 8 2.57 -24.13 -6.74
CA ARG A 8 4.03 -24.01 -6.85
C ARG A 8 4.44 -22.55 -6.71
N ASP A 9 5.62 -22.30 -6.16
CA ASP A 9 6.27 -20.99 -6.22
C ASP A 9 6.24 -20.47 -7.65
N GLY A 10 5.79 -19.23 -7.84
CA GLY A 10 5.66 -18.71 -9.19
C GLY A 10 5.20 -17.28 -9.27
N VAL A 11 5.43 -16.69 -10.43
CA VAL A 11 4.90 -15.38 -10.80
C VAL A 11 3.40 -15.53 -11.02
N ILE A 12 2.61 -14.81 -10.23
CA ILE A 12 1.15 -14.77 -10.28
C ILE A 12 0.60 -13.51 -10.93
N GLY A 13 1.47 -12.52 -11.19
CA GLY A 13 1.17 -11.32 -11.95
C GLY A 13 2.45 -10.66 -12.43
N GLY A 14 2.50 -10.32 -13.71
CA GLY A 14 3.58 -9.56 -14.33
C GLY A 14 3.24 -8.07 -14.47
N PRO A 15 4.07 -7.30 -15.22
CA PRO A 15 3.90 -5.85 -15.39
C PRO A 15 2.52 -5.45 -15.92
N GLU A 16 2.02 -6.15 -16.93
CA GLU A 16 0.71 -5.86 -17.54
C GLU A 16 -0.45 -6.08 -16.56
N GLU A 17 -0.36 -7.11 -15.72
CA GLU A 17 -1.37 -7.36 -14.69
C GLU A 17 -1.36 -6.27 -13.63
N LEU A 18 -0.17 -5.86 -13.18
CA LEU A 18 0.02 -4.79 -12.21
C LEU A 18 -0.57 -3.48 -12.76
N GLU A 19 -0.29 -3.15 -14.01
CA GLU A 19 -0.80 -1.96 -14.67
C GLU A 19 -2.33 -1.97 -14.74
N ARG A 20 -2.94 -3.08 -15.18
CA ARG A 20 -4.41 -3.23 -15.22
C ARG A 20 -5.05 -3.05 -13.85
N VAL A 21 -4.44 -3.61 -12.81
CA VAL A 21 -4.94 -3.48 -11.44
C VAL A 21 -4.87 -2.03 -10.97
N LEU A 22 -3.74 -1.35 -11.21
CA LEU A 22 -3.57 0.05 -10.84
C LEU A 22 -4.53 0.97 -11.60
N TRP A 23 -4.77 0.72 -12.89
CA TRP A 23 -5.76 1.43 -13.71
C TRP A 23 -7.17 1.34 -13.10
N ARG A 24 -7.58 0.14 -12.71
CA ARG A 24 -8.89 -0.09 -12.07
C ARG A 24 -8.98 0.62 -10.72
N LEU A 25 -7.95 0.53 -9.89
CA LEU A 25 -7.91 1.20 -8.59
C LEU A 25 -7.94 2.74 -8.73
N ALA A 26 -7.25 3.28 -9.72
CA ALA A 26 -7.28 4.73 -10.02
C ALA A 26 -8.71 5.19 -10.37
N ARG A 27 -9.44 4.42 -11.18
CA ARG A 27 -10.84 4.73 -11.49
C ARG A 27 -11.74 4.62 -10.27
N GLU A 28 -11.60 3.58 -9.47
CA GLU A 28 -12.37 3.38 -8.24
C GLU A 28 -12.17 4.55 -7.24
N LEU A 29 -10.93 5.04 -7.13
CA LEU A 29 -10.61 6.24 -6.34
C LEU A 29 -11.33 7.49 -6.88
N GLN A 30 -11.30 7.71 -8.21
CA GLN A 30 -11.97 8.86 -8.84
C GLN A 30 -13.49 8.81 -8.68
N GLU A 31 -14.10 7.64 -8.83
CA GLU A 31 -15.54 7.45 -8.67
C GLU A 31 -15.98 7.74 -7.24
N ARG A 32 -15.17 7.35 -6.25
CA ARG A 32 -15.48 7.57 -4.84
C ARG A 32 -15.18 9.00 -4.38
N HIS A 33 -14.20 9.65 -4.98
CA HIS A 33 -13.75 11.00 -4.63
C HIS A 33 -13.70 11.90 -5.87
N PRO A 34 -14.86 12.29 -6.42
CA PRO A 34 -14.90 13.19 -7.57
C PRO A 34 -14.12 14.49 -7.32
N GLY A 35 -13.23 14.85 -8.25
CA GLY A 35 -12.40 16.05 -8.16
C GLY A 35 -11.12 15.92 -7.32
N GLY A 36 -11.06 15.03 -6.35
CA GLY A 36 -9.84 14.71 -5.58
C GLY A 36 -9.19 15.82 -4.74
N ASP A 37 -9.73 17.05 -4.74
CA ASP A 37 -9.11 18.24 -4.13
C ASP A 37 -8.75 18.09 -2.65
N ARG A 38 -9.49 17.25 -1.94
CA ARG A 38 -9.29 16.97 -0.50
C ARG A 38 -8.81 15.53 -0.24
N VAL A 39 -8.25 14.87 -1.22
CA VAL A 39 -7.69 13.52 -1.06
C VAL A 39 -6.17 13.60 -1.04
N THR A 40 -5.56 12.80 -0.18
CA THR A 40 -4.11 12.58 -0.15
C THR A 40 -3.84 11.10 -0.26
N LEU A 41 -3.08 10.69 -1.26
CA LEU A 41 -2.53 9.35 -1.37
C LEU A 41 -1.28 9.27 -0.50
N CYS A 42 -1.33 8.52 0.57
CA CYS A 42 -0.27 8.42 1.55
C CYS A 42 0.39 7.03 1.45
N GLY A 43 1.49 6.96 0.70
CA GLY A 43 2.20 5.70 0.48
C GLY A 43 3.02 5.28 1.69
N ILE A 44 2.80 4.06 2.16
CA ILE A 44 3.59 3.47 3.25
C ILE A 44 4.95 3.03 2.69
N ALA A 45 6.02 3.46 3.34
CA ALA A 45 7.38 3.11 2.93
C ALA A 45 7.63 1.59 3.05
N THR A 46 8.20 0.95 2.01
CA THR A 46 8.88 1.50 0.83
C THR A 46 7.97 1.49 -0.42
N ARG A 47 7.34 0.36 -0.73
CA ARG A 47 6.64 0.13 -2.02
C ARG A 47 5.34 0.92 -2.14
N GLY A 48 4.64 1.14 -1.04
CA GLY A 48 3.42 1.95 -1.04
C GLY A 48 3.63 3.37 -1.58
N VAL A 49 4.82 3.95 -1.40
CA VAL A 49 5.17 5.28 -1.92
C VAL A 49 5.15 5.31 -3.45
N HIS A 50 5.75 4.30 -4.08
CA HIS A 50 5.77 4.18 -5.54
C HIS A 50 4.39 3.89 -6.11
N LEU A 51 3.61 3.04 -5.43
CA LEU A 51 2.21 2.77 -5.80
C LEU A 51 1.35 4.03 -5.71
N ALA A 52 1.50 4.84 -4.65
CA ALA A 52 0.78 6.11 -4.51
C ALA A 52 1.13 7.09 -5.63
N ALA A 53 2.42 7.20 -5.99
CA ALA A 53 2.86 8.04 -7.10
C ALA A 53 2.31 7.56 -8.45
N ARG A 54 2.34 6.25 -8.71
CA ARG A 54 1.76 5.66 -9.93
C ARG A 54 0.26 5.90 -10.01
N LEU A 55 -0.48 5.74 -8.91
CA LEU A 55 -1.92 6.01 -8.86
C LEU A 55 -2.23 7.47 -9.15
N ALA A 56 -1.49 8.43 -8.55
CA ALA A 56 -1.65 9.85 -8.83
C ALA A 56 -1.43 10.17 -10.32
N GLY A 57 -0.36 9.65 -10.92
CA GLY A 57 -0.09 9.81 -12.35
C GLY A 57 -1.15 9.20 -13.26
N LEU A 58 -1.70 8.03 -12.90
CA LEU A 58 -2.79 7.40 -13.65
C LEU A 58 -4.09 8.19 -13.55
N ILE A 59 -4.40 8.75 -12.38
CA ILE A 59 -5.57 9.60 -12.18
C ILE A 59 -5.46 10.88 -13.04
N GLU A 60 -4.29 11.51 -13.04
CA GLU A 60 -4.03 12.69 -13.85
C GLU A 60 -4.14 12.38 -15.36
N ALA A 61 -3.56 11.28 -15.81
CA ALA A 61 -3.66 10.81 -17.19
C ALA A 61 -5.10 10.51 -17.65
N GLN A 62 -5.98 10.16 -16.71
CA GLN A 62 -7.41 9.92 -16.95
C GLN A 62 -8.26 11.22 -16.86
N GLY A 63 -7.63 12.39 -16.70
CA GLY A 63 -8.33 13.66 -16.57
C GLY A 63 -8.94 13.91 -15.18
N GLY A 64 -8.54 13.14 -14.16
CA GLY A 64 -9.04 13.25 -12.79
C GLY A 64 -8.37 14.35 -11.95
N GLY A 65 -7.63 15.26 -12.58
CA GLY A 65 -6.88 16.31 -11.90
C GLY A 65 -5.60 15.79 -11.22
N SER A 66 -4.91 16.69 -10.53
CA SER A 66 -3.66 16.36 -9.83
C SER A 66 -3.94 16.00 -8.37
N TRP A 67 -3.65 14.76 -7.99
CA TRP A 67 -3.81 14.28 -6.62
C TRP A 67 -2.50 14.33 -5.85
N LEU A 68 -2.57 14.78 -4.61
CA LEU A 68 -1.41 14.84 -3.74
C LEU A 68 -0.97 13.43 -3.33
N ALA A 69 0.28 13.07 -3.66
CA ALA A 69 0.92 11.85 -3.20
C ALA A 69 2.07 12.19 -2.24
N VAL A 70 2.07 11.56 -1.06
CA VAL A 70 3.09 11.75 -0.01
C VAL A 70 3.57 10.40 0.50
N SER A 71 4.75 10.40 1.14
CA SER A 71 5.30 9.20 1.79
C SER A 71 5.04 9.22 3.30
N LEU A 72 4.80 8.05 3.90
CA LEU A 72 4.66 7.86 5.33
C LEU A 72 5.68 6.83 5.81
N ASP A 73 6.57 7.26 6.69
CA ASP A 73 7.46 6.34 7.41
C ASP A 73 6.74 5.75 8.62
N THR A 74 6.60 4.44 8.61
CA THR A 74 5.99 3.67 9.70
C THR A 74 7.01 2.97 10.58
N GLY A 75 8.29 3.02 10.23
CA GLY A 75 9.37 2.32 10.94
C GLY A 75 9.36 2.54 12.46
N PRO A 76 9.26 3.79 12.97
CA PRO A 76 9.22 4.06 14.39
C PRO A 76 8.02 3.48 15.14
N PHE A 77 6.96 3.11 14.43
CA PHE A 77 5.68 2.66 14.99
C PHE A 77 5.41 1.15 14.79
N ARG A 78 6.35 0.45 14.14
CA ARG A 78 6.26 -0.99 13.93
C ARG A 78 6.70 -1.73 15.18
N ASP A 79 5.98 -2.81 15.50
CA ASP A 79 6.25 -3.72 16.62
C ASP A 79 6.94 -5.03 16.20
N ASP A 80 7.02 -5.27 14.89
CA ASP A 80 7.60 -6.47 14.26
C ASP A 80 9.01 -6.27 13.69
N SER A 81 9.61 -5.09 13.86
CA SER A 81 10.95 -4.78 13.41
C SER A 81 11.85 -4.39 14.58
N PRO A 82 13.08 -4.92 14.68
CA PRO A 82 14.03 -4.45 15.68
C PRO A 82 14.25 -2.95 15.46
N ARG A 83 14.05 -2.16 16.52
CA ARG A 83 14.36 -0.73 16.49
C ARG A 83 15.85 -0.56 16.26
N VAL A 84 16.25 -0.14 15.08
CA VAL A 84 17.60 0.36 14.83
C VAL A 84 17.59 1.86 15.09
N PRO A 85 18.15 2.34 16.22
CA PRO A 85 18.24 3.78 16.48
C PRO A 85 19.08 4.42 15.38
N GLY A 86 18.53 5.41 14.68
CA GLY A 86 19.26 6.21 13.70
C GLY A 86 19.24 5.72 12.25
N ALA A 87 18.49 4.68 11.91
CA ALA A 87 18.27 4.33 10.52
C ALA A 87 17.40 5.39 9.84
N ALA A 88 18.04 6.32 9.13
CA ALA A 88 17.34 7.21 8.22
C ALA A 88 16.74 6.40 7.10
N VAL A 89 15.42 6.45 6.96
CA VAL A 89 14.71 5.85 5.81
C VAL A 89 15.13 6.61 4.56
N GLN A 90 15.98 5.99 3.76
CA GLN A 90 16.31 6.49 2.42
C GLN A 90 15.17 6.16 1.49
N GLY A 91 14.29 7.11 1.24
CA GLY A 91 13.20 7.05 0.28
C GLY A 91 12.79 8.47 -0.13
N PRO A 92 12.01 8.66 -1.22
CA PRO A 92 11.54 9.97 -1.60
C PRO A 92 10.85 10.63 -0.40
N ALA A 93 11.32 11.81 -0.07
CA ALA A 93 11.08 12.65 1.08
C ALA A 93 10.05 12.16 2.11
N ALA A 94 10.52 11.91 3.35
CA ALA A 94 9.66 12.05 4.53
C ALA A 94 8.73 13.24 4.30
N LEU A 95 7.46 13.15 4.73
CA LEU A 95 6.44 14.18 4.57
C LEU A 95 7.11 15.57 4.51
N PRO A 96 7.00 16.32 3.40
CA PRO A 96 7.60 17.65 3.30
C PRO A 96 7.15 18.49 4.48
N ALA A 97 7.75 19.67 4.72
CA ALA A 97 7.37 20.61 5.78
C ALA A 97 5.85 20.97 5.75
N ALA A 98 5.14 20.63 4.67
CA ALA A 98 3.69 20.61 4.51
C ALA A 98 2.98 19.40 5.17
N GLY A 99 3.67 18.58 5.97
CA GLY A 99 3.16 17.29 6.48
C GLY A 99 1.75 17.38 7.09
N ARG A 100 1.52 18.39 7.91
CA ARG A 100 0.22 18.63 8.52
C ARG A 100 -0.85 19.04 7.48
N ALA A 101 -0.52 19.92 6.56
CA ALA A 101 -1.44 20.40 5.52
C ALA A 101 -1.84 19.30 4.53
N ALA A 102 -1.01 18.26 4.39
CA ALA A 102 -1.31 17.09 3.57
C ALA A 102 -2.30 16.13 4.26
N ILE A 103 -2.50 16.26 5.55
CA ILE A 103 -3.30 15.34 6.39
C ILE A 103 -4.53 16.02 6.96
N ASP A 104 -4.39 17.23 7.53
CA ASP A 104 -5.47 17.92 8.22
C ASP A 104 -6.65 18.21 7.28
N GLN A 105 -7.86 17.85 7.72
CA GLN A 105 -9.11 18.08 7.00
C GLN A 105 -9.14 17.50 5.58
N ARG A 106 -8.38 16.43 5.35
CA ARG A 106 -8.34 15.68 4.07
C ARG A 106 -8.77 14.23 4.29
N VAL A 107 -9.26 13.60 3.25
CA VAL A 107 -9.36 12.14 3.21
C VAL A 107 -7.98 11.60 2.89
N VAL A 108 -7.45 10.76 3.77
CA VAL A 108 -6.15 10.13 3.58
C VAL A 108 -6.36 8.70 3.12
N VAL A 109 -5.87 8.36 1.94
CA VAL A 109 -5.82 6.99 1.44
C VAL A 109 -4.42 6.45 1.71
N LEU A 110 -4.30 5.58 2.71
CA LEU A 110 -3.08 4.82 2.95
C LEU A 110 -2.89 3.81 1.82
N VAL A 111 -1.72 3.80 1.20
CA VAL A 111 -1.40 2.92 0.08
C VAL A 111 -0.28 1.96 0.49
N ASP A 112 -0.51 0.66 0.36
CA ASP A 112 0.47 -0.39 0.65
C ASP A 112 0.46 -1.46 -0.44
N ASP A 113 1.51 -2.29 -0.49
CA ASP A 113 1.62 -3.38 -1.48
C ASP A 113 0.83 -4.62 -1.03
N VAL A 114 1.03 -5.11 0.19
CA VAL A 114 0.41 -6.35 0.68
C VAL A 114 -0.22 -6.17 2.06
N LEU A 115 -1.50 -6.47 2.15
CA LEU A 115 -2.18 -6.56 3.45
C LEU A 115 -2.19 -8.01 3.93
N PHE A 116 -1.56 -8.23 5.08
CA PHE A 116 -1.47 -9.51 5.78
C PHE A 116 -2.09 -9.40 7.18
N HIS A 117 -1.31 -9.40 8.24
CA HIS A 117 -1.78 -9.33 9.62
C HIS A 117 -2.44 -7.98 9.98
N GLY A 118 -2.11 -6.91 9.25
CA GLY A 118 -2.58 -5.54 9.49
C GLY A 118 -1.64 -4.71 10.36
N ARG A 119 -0.47 -5.24 10.76
CA ARG A 119 0.48 -4.53 11.64
C ARG A 119 1.05 -3.27 10.99
N THR A 120 1.40 -3.32 9.70
CA THR A 120 1.85 -2.15 8.94
C THR A 120 0.77 -1.07 8.87
N ALA A 121 -0.47 -1.45 8.56
CA ALA A 121 -1.60 -0.53 8.53
C ALA A 121 -1.86 0.11 9.91
N ARG A 122 -1.77 -0.67 11.00
CA ARG A 122 -1.85 -0.13 12.37
C ARG A 122 -0.74 0.89 12.65
N ALA A 123 0.49 0.57 12.28
CA ALA A 123 1.61 1.48 12.46
C ALA A 123 1.41 2.79 11.68
N ALA A 124 0.85 2.71 10.46
CA ALA A 124 0.51 3.87 9.66
C ALA A 124 -0.58 4.75 10.30
N LEU A 125 -1.61 4.15 10.89
CA LEU A 125 -2.65 4.90 11.63
C LEU A 125 -2.06 5.63 12.84
N VAL A 126 -1.15 5.00 13.59
CA VAL A 126 -0.48 5.64 14.73
C VAL A 126 0.41 6.79 14.25
N ALA A 127 1.16 6.61 13.15
CA ALA A 127 1.97 7.67 12.56
C ALA A 127 1.13 8.86 12.12
N LEU A 128 -0.01 8.61 11.43
CA LEU A 128 -0.94 9.67 11.01
C LEU A 128 -1.51 10.47 12.17
N ALA A 129 -1.83 9.82 13.28
CA ALA A 129 -2.38 10.50 14.46
C ALA A 129 -1.41 11.52 15.06
N GLY A 130 -0.09 11.33 14.88
CA GLY A 130 0.94 12.29 15.26
C GLY A 130 1.12 13.46 14.29
N LEU A 131 0.63 13.32 13.05
CA LEU A 131 0.85 14.30 11.98
C LEU A 131 -0.32 15.29 11.82
N GLY A 132 -1.54 14.89 12.15
CA GLY A 132 -2.70 15.73 11.98
C GLY A 132 -4.02 15.01 12.23
N ARG A 133 -5.13 15.68 11.90
CA ARG A 133 -6.49 15.14 12.04
C ARG A 133 -7.15 15.01 10.67
N PRO A 134 -7.06 13.86 10.01
CA PRO A 134 -7.76 13.63 8.75
C PRO A 134 -9.27 13.60 8.94
N LEU A 135 -10.03 13.91 7.89
CA LEU A 135 -11.51 13.74 7.85
C LEU A 135 -11.89 12.26 7.87
N ALA A 136 -11.15 11.46 7.13
CA ALA A 136 -11.29 10.01 7.08
C ALA A 136 -9.95 9.38 6.70
N VAL A 137 -9.78 8.12 7.07
CA VAL A 137 -8.64 7.30 6.63
C VAL A 137 -9.19 6.07 5.92
N GLU A 138 -8.75 5.86 4.71
CA GLU A 138 -9.06 4.70 3.88
C GLU A 138 -7.77 3.91 3.63
N LEU A 139 -7.89 2.62 3.35
CA LEU A 139 -6.73 1.76 3.06
C LEU A 139 -6.87 1.15 1.67
N LEU A 140 -5.86 1.37 0.85
CA LEU A 140 -5.70 0.77 -0.47
C LEU A 140 -4.52 -0.19 -0.45
N VAL A 141 -4.72 -1.40 -0.94
CA VAL A 141 -3.66 -2.39 -1.05
C VAL A 141 -3.67 -3.05 -2.43
N LEU A 142 -2.48 -3.32 -2.95
CA LEU A 142 -2.36 -4.02 -4.22
C LEU A 142 -2.82 -5.47 -4.09
N VAL A 143 -2.42 -6.14 -2.99
CA VAL A 143 -2.80 -7.52 -2.70
C VAL A 143 -3.31 -7.65 -1.28
N ASP A 144 -4.48 -8.27 -1.12
CA ASP A 144 -4.98 -8.74 0.16
C ASP A 144 -4.82 -10.26 0.23
N ARG A 145 -3.98 -10.76 1.16
CA ARG A 145 -3.72 -12.20 1.31
C ARG A 145 -4.47 -12.89 2.45
N GLY A 146 -5.31 -12.14 3.16
CA GLY A 146 -6.03 -12.65 4.33
C GLY A 146 -5.19 -12.70 5.62
N HIS A 147 -5.53 -13.60 6.55
CA HIS A 147 -4.82 -13.89 7.82
C HIS A 147 -4.68 -12.67 8.74
N ARG A 148 -5.78 -11.93 8.96
CA ARG A 148 -5.79 -10.76 9.86
C ARG A 148 -5.59 -11.15 11.31
N GLU A 149 -4.68 -10.45 11.99
CA GLU A 149 -4.55 -10.46 13.45
C GLU A 149 -5.22 -9.23 14.09
N LEU A 150 -5.47 -8.19 13.28
CA LEU A 150 -6.11 -6.96 13.68
C LEU A 150 -7.42 -6.75 12.91
N PRO A 151 -8.45 -6.11 13.50
CA PRO A 151 -9.74 -5.89 12.86
C PRO A 151 -9.68 -4.76 11.81
N LEU A 152 -8.77 -4.88 10.84
CA LEU A 152 -8.53 -3.92 9.77
C LEU A 152 -8.94 -4.54 8.43
N ARG A 153 -9.60 -3.73 7.60
CA ARG A 153 -10.01 -4.10 6.26
C ARG A 153 -9.60 -2.99 5.27
N ALA A 154 -9.08 -3.40 4.11
CA ALA A 154 -8.82 -2.46 3.03
C ALA A 154 -10.15 -1.98 2.41
N THR A 155 -10.19 -0.69 2.07
CA THR A 155 -11.29 -0.06 1.35
C THR A 155 -11.19 -0.39 -0.13
N TYR A 156 -9.97 -0.39 -0.66
CA TYR A 156 -9.68 -0.72 -2.06
C TYR A 156 -8.70 -1.89 -2.10
N VAL A 157 -9.03 -2.90 -2.89
CA VAL A 157 -8.23 -4.10 -3.02
C VAL A 157 -7.92 -4.36 -4.49
N GLY A 158 -6.65 -4.33 -4.83
CA GLY A 158 -6.20 -4.66 -6.17
C GLY A 158 -6.49 -6.13 -6.52
N ARG A 159 -6.10 -7.03 -5.67
CA ARG A 159 -6.33 -8.46 -5.84
C ARG A 159 -6.52 -9.16 -4.50
N ASN A 160 -7.59 -9.93 -4.37
CA ASN A 160 -7.73 -10.87 -3.27
C ASN A 160 -6.98 -12.15 -3.63
N LEU A 161 -6.00 -12.52 -2.82
CA LEU A 161 -5.18 -13.71 -3.01
C LEU A 161 -5.11 -14.50 -1.70
N PRO A 162 -6.13 -15.30 -1.36
CA PRO A 162 -6.06 -16.18 -0.20
C PRO A 162 -4.85 -17.11 -0.31
N THR A 163 -3.99 -17.07 0.68
CA THR A 163 -2.77 -17.86 0.74
C THR A 163 -2.82 -18.83 1.92
N ARG A 164 -1.87 -19.74 2.00
CA ARG A 164 -1.58 -20.49 3.23
C ARG A 164 -0.74 -19.61 4.16
N VAL A 165 -0.62 -20.01 5.41
CA VAL A 165 0.18 -19.27 6.40
C VAL A 165 1.67 -19.32 6.03
N ASP A 166 2.11 -20.48 5.50
CA ASP A 166 3.48 -20.77 5.03
C ASP A 166 3.81 -20.20 3.63
N GLU A 167 2.85 -19.54 2.99
CA GLU A 167 3.07 -18.88 1.70
C GLU A 167 3.24 -17.38 1.90
N ARG A 168 4.17 -16.77 1.21
CA ARG A 168 4.43 -15.33 1.24
C ARG A 168 4.16 -14.70 -0.13
N VAL A 169 3.40 -13.61 -0.13
CA VAL A 169 3.24 -12.77 -1.32
C VAL A 169 4.36 -11.74 -1.33
N ARG A 170 5.09 -11.67 -2.42
CA ARG A 170 6.12 -10.67 -2.66
C ARG A 170 5.73 -9.84 -3.88
N VAL A 171 5.60 -8.54 -3.68
CA VAL A 171 5.45 -7.56 -4.75
C VAL A 171 6.81 -6.98 -5.06
N ARG A 172 7.16 -6.87 -6.32
CA ARG A 172 8.33 -6.14 -6.81
C ARG A 172 7.87 -4.99 -7.68
N LEU A 173 8.55 -3.86 -7.55
CA LEU A 173 8.29 -2.67 -8.33
C LEU A 173 9.59 -2.21 -9.00
N ARG A 174 9.50 -1.83 -10.27
CA ARG A 174 10.68 -1.42 -11.04
C ARG A 174 11.52 -0.33 -10.39
N GLU A 175 10.90 0.55 -9.59
CA GLU A 175 11.59 1.65 -8.91
C GLU A 175 12.52 1.17 -7.80
N CYS A 176 12.21 0.05 -7.15
CA CYS A 176 13.04 -0.49 -6.06
C CYS A 176 13.68 -1.84 -6.40
N ASP A 177 13.06 -2.62 -7.28
CA ASP A 177 13.43 -4.02 -7.51
C ASP A 177 13.87 -4.28 -8.96
N GLY A 178 13.80 -3.25 -9.85
CA GLY A 178 14.17 -3.34 -11.27
C GLY A 178 13.11 -3.99 -12.16
N GLU A 179 12.07 -4.58 -11.60
CA GLU A 179 10.98 -5.23 -12.33
C GLU A 179 9.63 -5.06 -11.62
N ASP A 180 8.54 -5.19 -12.37
CA ASP A 180 7.19 -5.25 -11.81
C ASP A 180 6.71 -6.69 -11.79
N SER A 181 6.47 -7.25 -10.60
CA SER A 181 5.93 -8.60 -10.46
C SER A 181 5.21 -8.82 -9.13
N ILE A 182 4.29 -9.78 -9.13
CA ILE A 182 3.67 -10.34 -7.94
C ILE A 182 3.99 -11.82 -7.92
N THR A 183 4.69 -12.29 -6.89
CA THR A 183 5.10 -13.68 -6.74
C THR A 183 4.53 -14.27 -5.48
N LEU A 184 4.22 -15.55 -5.54
CA LEU A 184 3.92 -16.38 -4.38
C LEU A 184 5.15 -17.25 -4.09
N VAL A 185 5.67 -17.17 -2.90
CA VAL A 185 6.85 -17.91 -2.44
C VAL A 185 6.45 -18.76 -1.23
N ARG A 186 6.86 -19.99 -1.20
CA ARG A 186 6.69 -20.84 -0.02
C ARG A 186 7.89 -20.66 0.90
N GLU A 187 7.64 -20.34 2.16
CA GLU A 187 8.70 -20.35 3.17
C GLU A 187 8.88 -21.80 3.62
N GLU A 188 10.08 -22.36 3.38
CA GLU A 188 10.44 -23.63 3.97
C GLU A 188 10.56 -23.43 5.49
N PRO A 189 10.00 -24.33 6.32
CA PRO A 189 10.19 -24.24 7.75
C PRO A 189 11.69 -24.40 8.05
N GLU A 190 12.24 -23.45 8.84
CA GLU A 190 13.58 -23.56 9.42
C GLU A 190 13.66 -24.76 10.41
#